data_24be935959c2631a06d65044ce072c5e
#
_entry.id   24be935959c2631a06d65044ce072c5e
#
_cell.length_a   1.000
_cell.length_b   1.000
_cell.length_c   1.000
_cell.angle_alpha   90.00
_cell.angle_beta   90.00
_cell.angle_gamma   90.00
#
_symmetry.space_group_name_H-M   'P 1'
#
loop_
_entity.id
_entity.type
_entity.pdbx_description
1 polymer ?
#
loop_
_entity_poly.entity_id
_entity_poly.type
_entity_poly.pdbx_seq_one_letter_code
_entity_poly.pdbx_strand_id
1 'polypeptide(L)'
;MRSYIKKIPKLITNLETQRSFEKVLKLITFFSYSYLGNRSKAKTKRNLKNKEKNQFACGSFILLNSQKQILIAPQNYVQEQNYMTLKTNVGHPGWVIKNKKKLILPNTDKHKSFVRILRTFRAGSAIYAPIISGKKFIGQIICASQARNVMEEVDLTYLCVLSNLASLYWVKLNGKSEIRKLYLKHHK
;
A
#
# COMPACT_ATOMS: atom_id res chain seq x y z
N MET A 1 13.62 19.53 -0.13
CA MET A 1 12.24 19.17 -0.57
C MET A 1 12.31 17.90 -1.41
N ARG A 2 11.52 16.86 -1.13
CA ARG A 2 11.63 15.59 -1.89
C ARG A 2 11.17 15.79 -3.34
N SER A 3 11.96 15.30 -4.29
CA SER A 3 11.79 15.57 -5.74
C SER A 3 10.46 15.11 -6.33
N TYR A 4 9.74 14.21 -5.64
CA TYR A 4 8.47 13.67 -6.14
C TYR A 4 7.27 14.63 -6.04
N ILE A 5 7.36 15.70 -5.21
CA ILE A 5 6.30 16.71 -5.12
C ILE A 5 6.00 17.30 -6.50
N LYS A 6 7.04 17.56 -7.27
CA LYS A 6 6.91 18.07 -8.66
C LYS A 6 6.22 17.09 -9.62
N LYS A 7 6.05 15.81 -9.21
CA LYS A 7 5.41 14.77 -10.05
C LYS A 7 3.94 14.54 -9.71
N ILE A 8 3.45 15.11 -8.60
CA ILE A 8 2.04 14.98 -8.18
C ILE A 8 1.06 15.55 -9.21
N PRO A 9 1.29 16.73 -9.82
CA PRO A 9 0.39 17.24 -10.84
C PRO A 9 0.20 16.27 -12.00
N LYS A 10 1.29 15.68 -12.51
CA LYS A 10 1.23 14.67 -13.58
C LYS A 10 0.47 13.42 -13.15
N LEU A 11 0.63 12.98 -11.89
CA LEU A 11 -0.15 11.87 -11.37
C LEU A 11 -1.65 12.21 -11.40
N ILE A 12 -2.04 13.40 -10.93
CA ILE A 12 -3.45 13.83 -10.90
C ILE A 12 -4.04 13.84 -12.30
N THR A 13 -3.36 14.46 -13.27
CA THR A 13 -3.79 14.46 -14.69
C THR A 13 -3.98 13.04 -15.22
N ASN A 14 -3.05 12.13 -14.91
CA ASN A 14 -3.17 10.73 -15.34
C ASN A 14 -4.35 10.02 -14.67
N LEU A 15 -4.66 10.34 -13.40
CA LEU A 15 -5.81 9.77 -12.69
C LEU A 15 -7.14 10.22 -13.28
N GLU A 16 -7.24 11.47 -13.74
CA GLU A 16 -8.47 12.03 -14.32
C GLU A 16 -8.94 11.29 -15.58
N THR A 17 -8.01 10.72 -16.34
CA THR A 17 -8.31 9.96 -17.56
C THR A 17 -8.75 8.51 -17.28
N GLN A 18 -8.60 8.01 -16.05
CA GLN A 18 -8.91 6.62 -15.76
C GLN A 18 -10.41 6.36 -15.70
N ARG A 19 -10.81 5.19 -16.22
CA ARG A 19 -12.20 4.69 -16.24
C ARG A 19 -12.35 3.38 -15.43
N SER A 20 -11.33 2.98 -14.69
CA SER A 20 -11.26 1.75 -13.89
C SER A 20 -10.59 2.07 -12.56
N PHE A 21 -11.18 1.63 -11.46
CA PHE A 21 -10.65 1.82 -10.12
C PHE A 21 -9.34 1.04 -9.92
N GLU A 22 -9.23 -0.15 -10.53
CA GLU A 22 -7.97 -0.91 -10.52
C GLU A 22 -6.83 -0.13 -11.18
N LYS A 23 -7.08 0.54 -12.33
CA LYS A 23 -6.08 1.39 -13.00
C LYS A 23 -5.69 2.60 -12.15
N VAL A 24 -6.65 3.21 -11.45
CA VAL A 24 -6.37 4.26 -10.46
C VAL A 24 -5.45 3.75 -9.36
N LEU A 25 -5.77 2.60 -8.75
CA LEU A 25 -4.90 1.99 -7.73
C LEU A 25 -3.53 1.65 -8.29
N LYS A 26 -3.43 1.18 -9.54
CA LYS A 26 -2.15 0.86 -10.19
C LYS A 26 -1.26 2.10 -10.33
N LEU A 27 -1.81 3.25 -10.72
CA LEU A 27 -1.07 4.50 -10.79
C LEU A 27 -0.61 4.98 -9.40
N ILE A 28 -1.49 4.90 -8.41
CA ILE A 28 -1.18 5.30 -7.03
C ILE A 28 -0.11 4.40 -6.40
N THR A 29 -0.25 3.08 -6.52
CA THR A 29 0.73 2.15 -5.96
C THR A 29 2.07 2.21 -6.68
N PHE A 30 2.07 2.40 -8.01
CA PHE A 30 3.30 2.62 -8.76
C PHE A 30 4.02 3.91 -8.36
N PHE A 31 3.28 5.01 -8.20
CA PHE A 31 3.83 6.27 -7.70
C PHE A 31 4.43 6.09 -6.29
N SER A 32 3.67 5.47 -5.40
CA SER A 32 4.11 5.22 -4.03
C SER A 32 5.36 4.32 -3.98
N TYR A 33 5.36 3.24 -4.74
CA TYR A 33 6.50 2.33 -4.91
C TYR A 33 7.74 3.06 -5.45
N SER A 34 7.56 3.96 -6.42
CA SER A 34 8.67 4.63 -7.09
C SER A 34 9.30 5.73 -6.25
N TYR A 35 8.51 6.40 -5.40
CA TYR A 35 8.94 7.66 -4.80
C TYR A 35 8.93 7.70 -3.27
N LEU A 36 8.10 6.93 -2.57
CA LEU A 36 8.05 6.97 -1.12
C LEU A 36 9.21 6.17 -0.49
N GLY A 37 9.63 6.61 0.69
CA GLY A 37 10.76 6.08 1.42
C GLY A 37 12.09 6.73 1.04
N ASN A 38 12.99 6.80 2.00
CA ASN A 38 14.31 7.41 1.83
C ASN A 38 15.28 6.46 1.12
N ARG A 39 15.40 6.61 -0.21
CA ARG A 39 16.21 5.73 -1.08
C ARG A 39 17.70 5.76 -0.75
N SER A 40 18.22 6.89 -0.30
CA SER A 40 19.62 7.03 0.11
C SER A 40 19.90 6.27 1.42
N LYS A 41 19.04 6.46 2.44
CA LYS A 41 19.12 5.69 3.69
C LYS A 41 18.98 4.18 3.46
N ALA A 42 18.14 3.76 2.50
CA ALA A 42 17.91 2.37 2.21
C ALA A 42 19.13 1.61 1.66
N LYS A 43 20.14 2.33 1.16
CA LYS A 43 21.40 1.75 0.67
C LYS A 43 22.45 1.57 1.77
N THR A 44 22.24 2.12 2.95
CA THR A 44 23.27 2.09 4.00
C THR A 44 23.26 0.75 4.74
N LYS A 45 24.47 0.21 5.04
CA LYS A 45 24.65 -1.04 5.80
C LYS A 45 23.96 -1.02 7.17
N ARG A 46 23.82 0.16 7.80
CA ARG A 46 23.15 0.32 9.10
C ARG A 46 21.66 -0.06 9.04
N ASN A 47 21.00 0.12 7.89
CA ASN A 47 19.57 -0.11 7.72
C ASN A 47 19.25 -1.46 7.08
N LEU A 48 20.24 -2.18 6.57
CA LEU A 48 20.12 -3.50 5.97
C LEU A 48 20.85 -4.54 6.83
N LYS A 49 20.26 -5.72 6.99
CA LYS A 49 20.96 -6.90 7.52
C LYS A 49 21.80 -7.55 6.42
N ASN A 50 22.73 -8.43 6.84
CA ASN A 50 23.53 -9.20 5.88
C ASN A 50 22.62 -9.92 4.86
N LYS A 51 23.00 -9.90 3.59
CA LYS A 51 22.27 -10.46 2.43
C LYS A 51 20.95 -9.75 2.04
N GLU A 52 20.53 -8.72 2.78
CA GLU A 52 19.36 -7.92 2.38
C GLU A 52 19.72 -6.93 1.27
N LYS A 53 18.72 -6.60 0.46
CA LYS A 53 18.86 -5.69 -0.69
C LYS A 53 18.02 -4.43 -0.48
N ASN A 54 18.36 -3.35 -1.17
CA ASN A 54 17.57 -2.13 -1.19
C ASN A 54 16.28 -2.35 -2.02
N GLN A 55 15.29 -3.00 -1.42
CA GLN A 55 14.02 -3.31 -2.06
C GLN A 55 12.86 -2.55 -1.41
N PHE A 56 11.89 -2.20 -2.24
CA PHE A 56 10.63 -1.58 -1.86
C PHE A 56 9.48 -2.37 -2.46
N ALA A 57 8.30 -2.26 -1.86
CA ALA A 57 7.06 -2.80 -2.38
C ALA A 57 5.91 -1.89 -2.00
N CYS A 58 4.85 -1.89 -2.80
CA CYS A 58 3.60 -1.21 -2.48
C CYS A 58 2.41 -2.02 -2.99
N GLY A 59 1.29 -1.99 -2.28
CA GLY A 59 0.05 -2.64 -2.73
C GLY A 59 -1.16 -2.07 -2.03
N SER A 60 -2.32 -2.21 -2.66
CA SER A 60 -3.61 -1.81 -2.10
C SER A 60 -4.38 -3.04 -1.65
N PHE A 61 -4.83 -3.06 -0.40
CA PHE A 61 -5.71 -4.11 0.13
C PHE A 61 -7.11 -3.54 0.29
N ILE A 62 -8.06 -4.02 -0.51
CA ILE A 62 -9.45 -3.52 -0.55
C ILE A 62 -10.37 -4.53 0.12
N LEU A 63 -11.27 -4.08 1.00
CA LEU A 63 -12.24 -4.94 1.67
C LEU A 63 -13.21 -5.56 0.66
N LEU A 64 -13.33 -6.88 0.72
CA LEU A 64 -14.40 -7.64 0.08
C LEU A 64 -15.62 -7.75 0.97
N ASN A 65 -15.39 -8.03 2.25
CA ASN A 65 -16.37 -8.14 3.31
C ASN A 65 -15.71 -7.96 4.69
N SER A 66 -16.41 -8.23 5.77
CA SER A 66 -15.89 -8.11 7.14
C SER A 66 -14.74 -9.06 7.46
N GLN A 67 -14.54 -10.14 6.70
CA GLN A 67 -13.55 -11.18 6.98
C GLN A 67 -12.35 -11.17 6.02
N LYS A 68 -12.49 -10.61 4.82
CA LYS A 68 -11.48 -10.69 3.75
C LYS A 68 -11.22 -9.35 3.09
N GLN A 69 -9.97 -9.12 2.74
CA GLN A 69 -9.49 -8.07 1.85
C GLN A 69 -8.72 -8.69 0.69
N ILE A 70 -8.72 -8.05 -0.47
CA ILE A 70 -8.03 -8.49 -1.68
C ILE A 70 -6.89 -7.53 -2.03
N LEU A 71 -5.75 -8.08 -2.43
CA LEU A 71 -4.61 -7.31 -2.92
C LEU A 71 -4.86 -6.88 -4.37
N ILE A 72 -4.85 -5.57 -4.60
CA ILE A 72 -5.01 -4.97 -5.91
C ILE A 72 -3.77 -4.13 -6.24
N ALA A 73 -3.35 -4.18 -7.50
CA ALA A 73 -2.25 -3.38 -8.04
C ALA A 73 -0.93 -3.48 -7.25
N PRO A 74 -0.43 -4.69 -6.96
CA PRO A 74 0.83 -4.88 -6.25
C PRO A 74 2.03 -4.42 -7.09
N GLN A 75 3.03 -3.85 -6.42
CA GLN A 75 4.33 -3.45 -6.96
C GLN A 75 5.43 -4.18 -6.20
N ASN A 76 6.28 -4.94 -6.91
CA ASN A 76 7.33 -5.80 -6.35
C ASN A 76 6.79 -6.89 -5.40
N TYR A 77 5.69 -7.51 -5.78
CA TYR A 77 5.19 -8.77 -5.24
C TYR A 77 5.49 -9.90 -6.24
N VAL A 78 5.48 -11.15 -5.79
CA VAL A 78 5.51 -12.29 -6.71
C VAL A 78 4.16 -12.41 -7.44
N GLN A 79 4.18 -12.98 -8.65
CA GLN A 79 2.99 -13.02 -9.51
C GLN A 79 1.80 -13.74 -8.85
N GLU A 80 2.06 -14.79 -8.08
CA GLU A 80 1.07 -15.60 -7.38
C GLU A 80 0.35 -14.81 -6.25
N GLN A 81 0.88 -13.65 -5.89
CA GLN A 81 0.23 -12.75 -4.93
C GLN A 81 -0.78 -11.79 -5.58
N ASN A 82 -0.84 -11.70 -6.93
CA ASN A 82 -1.84 -10.89 -7.60
C ASN A 82 -3.24 -11.36 -7.22
N TYR A 83 -4.07 -10.43 -6.76
CA TYR A 83 -5.43 -10.68 -6.30
C TYR A 83 -5.56 -11.65 -5.11
N MET A 84 -4.45 -11.97 -4.41
CA MET A 84 -4.52 -12.79 -3.20
C MET A 84 -5.45 -12.17 -2.16
N THR A 85 -6.09 -13.03 -1.38
CA THR A 85 -6.90 -12.57 -0.24
C THR A 85 -6.14 -12.69 1.07
N LEU A 86 -6.43 -11.77 1.99
CA LEU A 86 -5.91 -11.75 3.35
C LEU A 86 -7.08 -11.58 4.33
N LYS A 87 -7.05 -12.31 5.45
CA LYS A 87 -8.03 -12.11 6.53
C LYS A 87 -7.90 -10.71 7.13
N THR A 88 -9.03 -10.12 7.53
CA THR A 88 -9.08 -8.74 8.05
C THR A 88 -8.48 -8.57 9.45
N ASN A 89 -8.25 -9.66 10.17
CA ASN A 89 -7.70 -9.67 11.54
C ASN A 89 -6.20 -10.01 11.60
N VAL A 90 -5.50 -10.06 10.47
CA VAL A 90 -4.09 -10.48 10.43
C VAL A 90 -3.14 -9.29 10.59
N GLY A 91 -2.27 -9.37 11.58
CA GLY A 91 -1.13 -8.48 11.80
C GLY A 91 -1.45 -6.98 11.78
N HIS A 92 -0.51 -6.17 11.31
CA HIS A 92 -0.66 -4.71 11.24
C HIS A 92 -1.73 -4.24 10.25
N PRO A 93 -1.95 -4.89 9.08
CA PRO A 93 -3.11 -4.57 8.25
C PRO A 93 -4.44 -4.72 9.00
N GLY A 94 -4.59 -5.77 9.82
CA GLY A 94 -5.77 -5.97 10.67
C GLY A 94 -5.92 -4.88 11.73
N TRP A 95 -4.82 -4.41 12.32
CA TRP A 95 -4.84 -3.31 13.25
C TRP A 95 -5.35 -2.01 12.58
N VAL A 96 -4.88 -1.72 11.35
CA VAL A 96 -5.34 -0.54 10.58
C VAL A 96 -6.83 -0.62 10.27
N ILE A 97 -7.35 -1.79 9.91
CA ILE A 97 -8.79 -2.02 9.69
C ILE A 97 -9.60 -1.73 10.96
N LYS A 98 -9.19 -2.32 12.09
CA LYS A 98 -9.88 -2.18 13.38
C LYS A 98 -9.91 -0.74 13.87
N ASN A 99 -8.78 -0.03 13.76
CA ASN A 99 -8.62 1.31 14.31
C ASN A 99 -8.94 2.43 13.31
N LYS A 100 -9.01 2.13 12.00
CA LYS A 100 -9.17 3.11 10.91
C LYS A 100 -8.13 4.23 10.96
N LYS A 101 -6.93 3.93 11.46
CA LYS A 101 -5.84 4.89 11.65
C LYS A 101 -4.63 4.54 10.79
N LYS A 102 -3.92 5.57 10.34
CA LYS A 102 -2.62 5.42 9.70
C LYS A 102 -1.60 4.80 10.67
N LEU A 103 -0.60 4.09 10.13
CA LEU A 103 0.42 3.44 10.94
C LEU A 103 1.78 3.56 10.26
N ILE A 104 2.82 3.82 11.05
CA ILE A 104 4.22 3.75 10.64
C ILE A 104 4.97 2.76 11.52
N LEU A 105 5.76 1.91 10.88
CA LEU A 105 6.66 0.96 11.51
C LEU A 105 8.08 1.24 11.01
N PRO A 106 8.86 2.07 11.71
CA PRO A 106 10.24 2.38 11.30
C PRO A 106 11.12 1.14 11.31
N ASN A 107 10.88 0.22 12.24
CA ASN A 107 11.62 -1.05 12.37
C ASN A 107 10.66 -2.19 12.75
N THR A 108 10.32 -3.04 11.79
CA THR A 108 9.40 -4.17 11.98
C THR A 108 9.99 -5.29 12.85
N ASP A 109 11.32 -5.36 12.99
CA ASP A 109 11.98 -6.38 13.83
C ASP A 109 11.63 -6.22 15.31
N LYS A 110 11.26 -5.01 15.73
CA LYS A 110 10.84 -4.70 17.10
C LYS A 110 9.37 -5.07 17.39
N HIS A 111 8.61 -5.50 16.38
CA HIS A 111 7.19 -5.80 16.52
C HIS A 111 6.94 -7.31 16.48
N LYS A 112 6.67 -7.92 17.64
CA LYS A 112 6.37 -9.37 17.77
C LYS A 112 5.16 -9.81 16.93
N SER A 113 4.17 -8.93 16.75
CA SER A 113 2.96 -9.17 15.95
C SER A 113 3.14 -8.95 14.44
N PHE A 114 4.38 -8.68 13.97
CA PHE A 114 4.62 -8.48 12.55
C PHE A 114 4.45 -9.79 11.77
N VAL A 115 3.48 -9.82 10.87
CA VAL A 115 3.22 -10.95 9.98
C VAL A 115 3.82 -10.67 8.61
N ARG A 116 4.61 -11.63 8.11
CA ARG A 116 5.16 -11.56 6.76
C ARG A 116 4.10 -11.87 5.73
N ILE A 117 3.63 -10.85 5.01
CA ILE A 117 2.67 -10.97 3.91
C ILE A 117 3.40 -11.01 2.57
N LEU A 118 4.38 -10.13 2.41
CA LEU A 118 5.18 -9.99 1.19
C LEU A 118 6.13 -11.18 1.05
N ARG A 119 6.09 -11.88 -0.11
CA ARG A 119 6.95 -13.05 -0.37
C ARG A 119 8.31 -12.69 -0.96
N THR A 120 8.41 -11.57 -1.69
CA THR A 120 9.65 -11.12 -2.33
C THR A 120 10.77 -10.85 -1.32
N PHE A 121 10.44 -10.20 -0.18
CA PHE A 121 11.38 -9.95 0.91
C PHE A 121 10.65 -9.79 2.25
N ARG A 122 11.38 -9.82 3.37
CA ARG A 122 10.85 -9.43 4.68
C ARG A 122 10.95 -7.91 4.81
N ALA A 123 9.85 -7.22 5.03
CA ALA A 123 9.86 -5.78 5.26
C ALA A 123 10.63 -5.45 6.56
N GLY A 124 11.55 -4.49 6.49
CA GLY A 124 12.27 -3.91 7.63
C GLY A 124 11.59 -2.65 8.15
N SER A 125 10.93 -1.89 7.28
CA SER A 125 10.07 -0.75 7.64
C SER A 125 8.81 -0.73 6.75
N ALA A 126 7.72 -0.16 7.26
CA ALA A 126 6.45 -0.09 6.53
C ALA A 126 5.59 1.10 6.97
N ILE A 127 4.75 1.59 6.04
CA ILE A 127 3.71 2.58 6.30
C ILE A 127 2.38 2.09 5.73
N TYR A 128 1.30 2.44 6.42
CA TYR A 128 -0.06 2.02 6.12
C TYR A 128 -0.97 3.24 6.12
N ALA A 129 -1.68 3.49 5.05
CA ALA A 129 -2.68 4.55 4.97
C ALA A 129 -4.07 3.95 4.68
N PRO A 130 -5.06 4.18 5.55
CA PRO A 130 -6.43 3.73 5.32
C PRO A 130 -7.07 4.48 4.16
N ILE A 131 -7.86 3.78 3.34
CA ILE A 131 -8.77 4.36 2.35
C ILE A 131 -10.15 4.43 3.01
N ILE A 132 -10.64 5.63 3.26
CA ILE A 132 -11.91 5.86 3.97
C ILE A 132 -12.82 6.70 3.08
N SER A 133 -14.06 6.23 2.85
CA SER A 133 -15.09 6.97 2.13
C SER A 133 -16.24 7.28 3.09
N GLY A 134 -16.42 8.57 3.41
CA GLY A 134 -17.26 8.99 4.52
C GLY A 134 -16.78 8.38 5.84
N LYS A 135 -17.64 7.60 6.52
CA LYS A 135 -17.29 6.88 7.76
C LYS A 135 -16.85 5.42 7.53
N LYS A 136 -16.88 4.96 6.26
CA LYS A 136 -16.60 3.55 5.92
C LYS A 136 -15.15 3.33 5.55
N PHE A 137 -14.53 2.35 6.18
CA PHE A 137 -13.22 1.84 5.76
C PHE A 137 -13.41 1.01 4.47
N ILE A 138 -12.72 1.39 3.40
CA ILE A 138 -12.77 0.74 2.10
C ILE A 138 -11.60 -0.22 1.92
N GLY A 139 -10.45 0.17 2.43
CA GLY A 139 -9.21 -0.56 2.27
C GLY A 139 -8.02 0.22 2.81
N GLN A 140 -6.83 -0.17 2.40
CA GLN A 140 -5.59 0.49 2.80
C GLN A 140 -4.53 0.37 1.72
N ILE A 141 -3.61 1.33 1.65
CA ILE A 141 -2.40 1.25 0.85
C ILE A 141 -1.23 1.00 1.80
N ILE A 142 -0.40 0.03 1.46
CA ILE A 142 0.75 -0.38 2.27
C ILE A 142 2.00 -0.21 1.42
N CYS A 143 2.96 0.58 1.91
CA CYS A 143 4.30 0.64 1.36
C CYS A 143 5.30 0.06 2.34
N ALA A 144 6.24 -0.72 1.85
CA ALA A 144 7.25 -1.39 2.64
C ALA A 144 8.63 -1.27 2.00
N SER A 145 9.66 -1.28 2.83
CA SER A 145 11.05 -1.44 2.43
C SER A 145 11.69 -2.58 3.19
N GLN A 146 12.64 -3.28 2.56
CA GLN A 146 13.46 -4.26 3.26
C GLN A 146 14.40 -3.59 4.28
N ALA A 147 14.84 -2.37 4.00
CA ALA A 147 15.64 -1.58 4.93
C ALA A 147 14.79 -1.02 6.08
N ARG A 148 15.43 -0.85 7.27
CA ARG A 148 14.85 -0.24 8.48
C ARG A 148 14.99 1.28 8.42
N ASN A 149 14.12 1.98 9.14
CA ASN A 149 14.18 3.44 9.36
C ASN A 149 14.19 4.29 8.09
N VAL A 150 13.62 3.77 7.00
CA VAL A 150 13.58 4.47 5.70
C VAL A 150 12.19 4.97 5.32
N MET A 151 11.14 4.44 5.93
CA MET A 151 9.81 5.01 5.88
C MET A 151 9.68 6.08 6.96
N GLU A 152 9.40 7.32 6.58
CA GLU A 152 9.37 8.49 7.45
C GLU A 152 7.95 9.07 7.52
N GLU A 153 7.66 9.92 8.52
CA GLU A 153 6.33 10.56 8.70
C GLU A 153 5.88 11.34 7.46
N VAL A 154 6.81 11.97 6.75
CA VAL A 154 6.51 12.66 5.51
C VAL A 154 6.02 11.70 4.43
N ASP A 155 6.58 10.48 4.33
CA ASP A 155 6.10 9.45 3.39
C ASP A 155 4.69 8.99 3.75
N LEU A 156 4.42 8.80 5.05
CA LEU A 156 3.10 8.45 5.54
C LEU A 156 2.08 9.55 5.25
N THR A 157 2.44 10.82 5.41
CA THR A 157 1.59 11.96 5.07
C THR A 157 1.21 11.93 3.58
N TYR A 158 2.18 11.74 2.69
CA TYR A 158 1.89 11.62 1.27
C TYR A 158 1.08 10.38 0.92
N LEU A 159 1.35 9.24 1.56
CA LEU A 159 0.53 8.05 1.34
C LEU A 159 -0.92 8.28 1.76
N CYS A 160 -1.17 9.07 2.83
CA CYS A 160 -2.52 9.47 3.23
C CYS A 160 -3.20 10.35 2.17
N VAL A 161 -2.48 11.30 1.56
CA VAL A 161 -3.02 12.10 0.43
C VAL A 161 -3.41 11.18 -0.73
N LEU A 162 -2.55 10.23 -1.08
CA LEU A 162 -2.82 9.27 -2.15
C LEU A 162 -3.99 8.33 -1.82
N SER A 163 -4.14 7.93 -0.56
CA SER A 163 -5.29 7.12 -0.12
C SER A 163 -6.61 7.90 -0.17
N ASN A 164 -6.58 9.20 0.12
CA ASN A 164 -7.74 10.08 -0.04
C ASN A 164 -8.13 10.24 -1.52
N LEU A 165 -7.16 10.38 -2.43
CA LEU A 165 -7.44 10.34 -3.87
C LEU A 165 -8.08 9.01 -4.29
N ALA A 166 -7.56 7.88 -3.81
CA ALA A 166 -8.17 6.58 -4.07
C ALA A 166 -9.63 6.53 -3.57
N SER A 167 -9.93 7.13 -2.42
CA SER A 167 -11.30 7.21 -1.88
C SER A 167 -12.25 8.00 -2.80
N LEU A 168 -11.79 9.12 -3.37
CA LEU A 168 -12.60 9.90 -4.32
C LEU A 168 -12.94 9.08 -5.57
N TYR A 169 -11.94 8.37 -6.13
CA TYR A 169 -12.15 7.53 -7.30
C TYR A 169 -12.95 6.26 -7.01
N TRP A 170 -12.91 5.74 -5.78
CA TRP A 170 -13.79 4.66 -5.35
C TRP A 170 -15.26 4.99 -5.57
N VAL A 171 -15.67 6.20 -5.20
CA VAL A 171 -17.05 6.68 -5.41
C VAL A 171 -17.31 6.96 -6.89
N LYS A 172 -16.41 7.74 -7.53
CA LYS A 172 -16.56 8.17 -8.93
C LYS A 172 -16.70 6.99 -9.91
N LEU A 173 -15.96 5.91 -9.69
CA LEU A 173 -15.87 4.77 -10.62
C LEU A 173 -16.64 3.52 -10.14
N ASN A 174 -17.49 3.65 -9.13
CA ASN A 174 -18.20 2.50 -8.54
C ASN A 174 -17.24 1.34 -8.20
N GLY A 175 -16.17 1.65 -7.49
CA GLY A 175 -15.09 0.72 -7.16
C GLY A 175 -15.57 -0.58 -6.49
N LYS A 176 -16.67 -0.51 -5.70
CA LYS A 176 -17.27 -1.70 -5.07
C LYS A 176 -17.66 -2.77 -6.09
N SER A 177 -18.35 -2.36 -7.16
CA SER A 177 -18.78 -3.27 -8.22
C SER A 177 -17.56 -3.87 -8.96
N GLU A 178 -16.58 -3.04 -9.29
CA GLU A 178 -15.38 -3.46 -10.01
C GLU A 178 -14.55 -4.46 -9.19
N ILE A 179 -14.28 -4.19 -7.92
CA ILE A 179 -13.52 -5.08 -7.04
C ILE A 179 -14.22 -6.42 -6.87
N ARG A 180 -15.55 -6.43 -6.75
CA ARG A 180 -16.32 -7.69 -6.69
C ARG A 180 -16.16 -8.50 -7.99
N LYS A 181 -16.22 -7.86 -9.15
CA LYS A 181 -16.00 -8.53 -10.45
C LYS A 181 -14.58 -9.10 -10.56
N LEU A 182 -13.56 -8.35 -10.15
CA LEU A 182 -12.16 -8.82 -10.13
C LEU A 182 -12.01 -10.03 -9.21
N TYR A 183 -12.58 -9.98 -8.01
CA TYR A 183 -12.54 -11.11 -7.09
C TYR A 183 -13.15 -12.37 -7.72
N LEU A 184 -14.35 -12.27 -8.29
CA LEU A 184 -15.04 -13.41 -8.94
C LEU A 184 -14.27 -13.94 -10.14
N LYS A 185 -13.56 -13.09 -10.89
CA LYS A 185 -12.75 -13.48 -12.03
C LYS A 185 -11.54 -14.33 -11.63
N HIS A 186 -10.91 -14.03 -10.51
CA HIS A 186 -9.62 -14.62 -10.10
C HIS A 186 -9.73 -15.69 -9.02
N HIS A 187 -10.96 -15.96 -8.50
CA HIS A 187 -11.21 -16.92 -7.42
C HIS A 187 -12.38 -17.87 -7.76
N LYS A 188 -12.59 -18.14 -9.05
CA LYS A 188 -13.48 -19.19 -9.54
C LYS A 188 -12.81 -20.55 -9.39
#